data_b7b80e80a82799dd589c5219e35a6c7a
#
_entry.id   b7b80e80a82799dd589c5219e35a6c7a
#
_cell.length_a   1.000
_cell.length_b   1.000
_cell.length_c   1.000
_cell.angle_alpha   90.00
_cell.angle_beta   90.00
_cell.angle_gamma   90.00
#
_symmetry.space_group_name_H-M   'P 1'
#
loop_
_entity.id
_entity.type
_entity.pdbx_description
1 polymer ?
#
loop_
_entity_poly.entity_id
_entity_poly.type
_entity_poly.pdbx_seq_one_letter_code
_entity_poly.pdbx_strand_id
1 'polypeptide(L)'
;MNQRSFSQYGLSDKVAKALSSLQYNHPTEVQSKVLPIALEERDVVVKSQTGSGKTASFGIPLCELVNWEENKPQALVLTPTRELAAQVKEDITNIGRFKRIKAAAVYGKSPFAKQKVELKQKTHIVVGTPGRVLDHIEKETLALEKIRYLVIDEADEMLNMGFIDQVEAIIQHLPSERVTMLFSATLPEDIEELSRKYMKKPVDVEIKANGLTTSTIDHSVISVENERKFELLKDVTTVENPDSCIIFCRTQEQVNTLLDDLDDLGYPCDKIHGAMVQEDRFEVMNDFKKGKFRYLVATDVAARGIDIDNITHVINYDLPLEKESYVHRTGRTGRAGKKGKAITFVTPYEERMLSEIEEYIGFSIPACTPPSKEEVQQAASAFTEKINERPEVKKDKSESLNKDIMKLYFNGGKKKKIRAVDFVGTIAKLDGVTADDIGIITIQENVSYVEILNGKGPKVLQAMKNKTIKGKKLKVHKAIK
;
A
#
# COMPACT_ATOMS: atom_id res chain seq x y z
N MET A 1 14.79 14.17 23.01
CA MET A 1 15.47 13.86 21.73
C MET A 1 14.95 14.82 20.69
N ASN A 2 15.84 15.60 20.01
CA ASN A 2 15.41 16.50 18.93
C ASN A 2 14.77 15.65 17.82
N GLN A 3 13.46 15.81 17.64
CA GLN A 3 12.75 15.15 16.53
C GLN A 3 13.32 15.71 15.21
N ARG A 4 13.92 14.83 14.40
CA ARG A 4 14.43 15.20 13.07
C ARG A 4 13.26 15.66 12.20
N SER A 5 13.48 16.69 11.41
CA SER A 5 12.50 17.18 10.42
C SER A 5 12.92 16.74 9.02
N PHE A 6 11.95 16.56 8.11
CA PHE A 6 12.24 16.27 6.69
C PHE A 6 13.06 17.36 6.00
N SER A 7 13.06 18.60 6.50
CA SER A 7 13.88 19.70 6.00
C SER A 7 15.39 19.46 6.06
N GLN A 8 15.86 18.50 6.88
CA GLN A 8 17.28 18.18 7.05
C GLN A 8 17.85 17.31 5.90
N TYR A 9 16.99 16.76 5.04
CA TYR A 9 17.42 15.84 3.98
C TYR A 9 17.65 16.52 2.62
N GLY A 10 17.59 17.84 2.53
CA GLY A 10 17.84 18.59 1.27
C GLY A 10 16.81 18.30 0.17
N LEU A 11 15.59 17.92 0.55
CA LEU A 11 14.51 17.66 -0.40
C LEU A 11 14.08 18.94 -1.11
N SER A 12 13.71 18.80 -2.38
CA SER A 12 13.15 19.92 -3.15
C SER A 12 11.85 20.44 -2.53
N ASP A 13 11.58 21.74 -2.69
CA ASP A 13 10.35 22.38 -2.20
C ASP A 13 9.08 21.65 -2.64
N LYS A 14 9.11 21.03 -3.82
CA LYS A 14 7.97 20.27 -4.37
C LYS A 14 7.70 18.99 -3.62
N VAL A 15 8.73 18.23 -3.27
CA VAL A 15 8.59 17.03 -2.44
C VAL A 15 8.24 17.42 -1.00
N ALA A 16 8.92 18.40 -0.42
CA ALA A 16 8.62 18.91 0.91
C ALA A 16 7.16 19.37 1.06
N LYS A 17 6.63 20.09 0.06
CA LYS A 17 5.22 20.51 -0.01
C LYS A 17 4.27 19.31 -0.02
N ALA A 18 4.60 18.25 -0.78
CA ALA A 18 3.78 17.03 -0.81
C ALA A 18 3.74 16.36 0.55
N LEU A 19 4.90 16.19 1.20
CA LEU A 19 5.02 15.58 2.52
C LEU A 19 4.19 16.36 3.58
N SER A 20 4.30 17.68 3.58
CA SER A 20 3.50 18.54 4.48
C SER A 20 2.00 18.38 4.23
N SER A 21 1.56 18.34 2.95
CA SER A 21 0.15 18.16 2.59
C SER A 21 -0.38 16.76 2.97
N LEU A 22 0.49 15.76 3.00
CA LEU A 22 0.20 14.39 3.42
C LEU A 22 0.35 14.21 4.95
N GLN A 23 0.65 15.28 5.68
CA GLN A 23 0.85 15.26 7.14
C GLN A 23 2.04 14.40 7.60
N TYR A 24 3.07 14.27 6.77
CA TYR A 24 4.36 13.72 7.17
C TYR A 24 5.12 14.79 7.96
N ASN A 25 4.93 14.82 9.27
CA ASN A 25 5.52 15.86 10.12
C ASN A 25 6.97 15.52 10.52
N HIS A 26 7.20 14.26 10.87
CA HIS A 26 8.50 13.78 11.32
C HIS A 26 8.80 12.42 10.65
N PRO A 27 10.06 12.16 10.27
CA PRO A 27 10.45 10.87 9.77
C PRO A 27 10.38 9.80 10.86
N THR A 28 9.92 8.61 10.51
CA THR A 28 10.00 7.44 11.37
C THR A 28 11.47 7.01 11.52
N GLU A 29 11.75 6.07 12.43
CA GLU A 29 13.11 5.57 12.62
C GLU A 29 13.70 4.97 11.33
N VAL A 30 12.91 4.15 10.61
CA VAL A 30 13.34 3.57 9.34
C VAL A 30 13.61 4.66 8.30
N GLN A 31 12.74 5.64 8.18
CA GLN A 31 12.93 6.78 7.27
C GLN A 31 14.19 7.56 7.62
N SER A 32 14.43 7.82 8.92
CA SER A 32 15.59 8.58 9.38
C SER A 32 16.93 7.90 9.04
N LYS A 33 16.95 6.56 9.04
CA LYS A 33 18.14 5.78 8.72
C LYS A 33 18.33 5.57 7.21
N VAL A 34 17.23 5.35 6.47
CA VAL A 34 17.29 4.99 5.05
C VAL A 34 17.42 6.21 4.13
N LEU A 35 16.72 7.32 4.44
CA LEU A 35 16.71 8.50 3.57
C LEU A 35 18.11 9.03 3.21
N PRO A 36 19.06 9.17 4.15
CA PRO A 36 20.40 9.65 3.79
C PRO A 36 21.11 8.72 2.80
N ILE A 37 21.02 7.39 3.02
CA ILE A 37 21.69 6.38 2.20
C ILE A 37 21.09 6.35 0.78
N ALA A 38 19.76 6.36 0.69
CA ALA A 38 19.08 6.30 -0.59
C ALA A 38 19.24 7.59 -1.41
N LEU A 39 19.29 8.75 -0.76
CA LEU A 39 19.55 10.04 -1.41
C LEU A 39 21.00 10.17 -1.89
N GLU A 40 21.96 9.47 -1.27
CA GLU A 40 23.34 9.32 -1.73
C GLU A 40 23.48 8.28 -2.84
N GLU A 41 22.38 7.73 -3.34
CA GLU A 41 22.34 6.70 -4.40
C GLU A 41 23.17 5.45 -4.04
N ARG A 42 23.07 4.96 -2.81
CA ARG A 42 23.75 3.76 -2.32
C ARG A 42 22.76 2.62 -2.13
N ASP A 43 23.23 1.40 -2.36
CA ASP A 43 22.45 0.20 -2.10
C ASP A 43 22.18 0.04 -0.61
N VAL A 44 20.96 -0.40 -0.25
CA VAL A 44 20.57 -0.59 1.14
C VAL A 44 19.70 -1.83 1.33
N VAL A 45 20.02 -2.60 2.35
CA VAL A 45 19.18 -3.71 2.86
C VAL A 45 18.55 -3.25 4.16
N VAL A 46 17.24 -3.31 4.23
CA VAL A 46 16.46 -2.80 5.35
C VAL A 46 15.66 -3.93 5.98
N LYS A 47 16.03 -4.29 7.22
CA LYS A 47 15.25 -5.19 8.05
C LYS A 47 14.35 -4.39 8.97
N SER A 48 13.05 -4.40 8.70
CA SER A 48 12.07 -3.69 9.52
C SER A 48 10.67 -4.25 9.35
N GLN A 49 9.89 -4.22 10.42
CA GLN A 49 8.51 -4.72 10.45
C GLN A 49 7.57 -3.94 9.50
N THR A 50 6.42 -4.54 9.18
CA THR A 50 5.34 -3.87 8.45
C THR A 50 4.79 -2.69 9.27
N GLY A 51 4.35 -1.62 8.59
CA GLY A 51 3.83 -0.42 9.27
C GLY A 51 4.89 0.51 9.87
N SER A 52 6.20 0.25 9.68
CA SER A 52 7.29 1.13 10.13
C SER A 52 7.49 2.39 9.27
N GLY A 53 6.80 2.48 8.12
CA GLY A 53 6.94 3.58 7.17
C GLY A 53 7.92 3.30 6.02
N LYS A 54 8.15 2.01 5.67
CA LYS A 54 9.04 1.57 4.59
C LYS A 54 8.73 2.24 3.25
N THR A 55 7.45 2.30 2.85
CA THR A 55 7.05 2.87 1.56
C THR A 55 7.56 4.29 1.37
N ALA A 56 7.44 5.15 2.38
CA ALA A 56 7.97 6.50 2.31
C ALA A 56 9.52 6.53 2.33
N SER A 57 10.19 5.54 2.94
CA SER A 57 11.65 5.45 2.98
C SER A 57 12.27 5.32 1.59
N PHE A 58 11.62 4.62 0.66
CA PHE A 58 12.06 4.56 -0.74
C PHE A 58 11.27 5.50 -1.65
N GLY A 59 10.00 5.74 -1.38
CA GLY A 59 9.15 6.60 -2.21
C GLY A 59 9.62 8.05 -2.25
N ILE A 60 10.09 8.60 -1.13
CA ILE A 60 10.63 9.96 -1.04
C ILE A 60 11.90 10.10 -1.89
N PRO A 61 12.96 9.27 -1.71
CA PRO A 61 14.15 9.33 -2.54
C PRO A 61 13.86 9.13 -4.03
N LEU A 62 13.02 8.15 -4.38
CA LEU A 62 12.63 7.96 -5.78
C LEU A 62 11.98 9.19 -6.38
N CYS A 63 11.04 9.83 -5.67
CA CYS A 63 10.41 11.07 -6.14
C CYS A 63 11.39 12.23 -6.23
N GLU A 64 12.42 12.26 -5.36
CA GLU A 64 13.45 13.31 -5.40
C GLU A 64 14.46 13.10 -6.53
N LEU A 65 14.95 11.89 -6.74
CA LEU A 65 16.05 11.59 -7.66
C LEU A 65 15.60 11.42 -9.12
N VAL A 66 14.36 10.97 -9.35
CA VAL A 66 13.83 10.75 -10.70
C VAL A 66 13.68 12.06 -11.46
N ASN A 67 14.22 12.09 -12.69
CA ASN A 67 14.05 13.22 -13.61
C ASN A 67 12.66 13.21 -14.26
N TRP A 68 11.83 14.19 -13.94
CA TRP A 68 10.47 14.29 -14.48
C TRP A 68 10.41 14.59 -16.00
N GLU A 69 11.50 15.05 -16.61
CA GLU A 69 11.57 15.31 -18.05
C GLU A 69 11.73 14.02 -18.86
N GLU A 70 12.36 13.00 -18.29
CA GLU A 70 12.50 11.69 -18.95
C GLU A 70 11.12 11.05 -19.20
N ASN A 71 10.96 10.43 -20.35
CA ASN A 71 9.69 9.83 -20.77
C ASN A 71 9.58 8.33 -20.44
N LYS A 72 10.70 7.69 -20.10
CA LYS A 72 10.82 6.27 -19.82
C LYS A 72 10.93 6.02 -18.30
N PRO A 73 10.54 4.84 -17.84
CA PRO A 73 10.70 4.47 -16.43
C PRO A 73 12.15 4.53 -15.99
N GLN A 74 12.39 5.11 -14.82
CA GLN A 74 13.71 5.23 -14.19
C GLN A 74 13.78 4.42 -12.90
N ALA A 75 12.64 4.02 -12.35
CA ALA A 75 12.56 3.16 -11.17
C ALA A 75 11.55 2.02 -11.37
N LEU A 76 11.92 0.86 -10.85
CA LEU A 76 11.07 -0.31 -10.75
C LEU A 76 10.94 -0.70 -9.27
N VAL A 77 9.70 -0.88 -8.81
CA VAL A 77 9.38 -1.37 -7.47
C VAL A 77 8.67 -2.71 -7.60
N LEU A 78 9.21 -3.75 -7.01
CA LEU A 78 8.62 -5.08 -6.94
C LEU A 78 7.92 -5.26 -5.59
N THR A 79 6.71 -5.79 -5.62
CA THR A 79 5.88 -6.06 -4.45
C THR A 79 5.20 -7.42 -4.56
N PRO A 80 4.97 -8.16 -3.46
CA PRO A 80 4.39 -9.51 -3.53
C PRO A 80 2.94 -9.53 -3.99
N THR A 81 2.16 -8.49 -3.68
CA THR A 81 0.71 -8.48 -3.91
C THR A 81 0.26 -7.32 -4.79
N ARG A 82 -0.91 -7.50 -5.43
CA ARG A 82 -1.53 -6.50 -6.32
C ARG A 82 -1.99 -5.28 -5.55
N GLU A 83 -2.51 -5.52 -4.37
CA GLU A 83 -3.01 -4.52 -3.44
C GLU A 83 -1.87 -3.61 -3.01
N LEU A 84 -0.73 -4.19 -2.62
CA LEU A 84 0.46 -3.43 -2.25
C LEU A 84 1.01 -2.67 -3.46
N ALA A 85 1.04 -3.27 -4.65
CA ALA A 85 1.46 -2.57 -5.87
C ALA A 85 0.59 -1.33 -6.16
N ALA A 86 -0.72 -1.46 -6.03
CA ALA A 86 -1.65 -0.35 -6.24
C ALA A 86 -1.46 0.75 -5.19
N GLN A 87 -1.28 0.37 -3.93
CA GLN A 87 -1.05 1.28 -2.82
C GLN A 87 0.28 2.02 -2.94
N VAL A 88 1.38 1.31 -3.14
CA VAL A 88 2.72 1.91 -3.32
C VAL A 88 2.72 2.87 -4.51
N LYS A 89 2.05 2.52 -5.62
CA LYS A 89 1.86 3.42 -6.78
C LYS A 89 1.12 4.70 -6.38
N GLU A 90 0.08 4.60 -5.55
CA GLU A 90 -0.68 5.76 -5.07
C GLU A 90 0.18 6.65 -4.16
N ASP A 91 0.89 6.07 -3.21
CA ASP A 91 1.79 6.76 -2.29
C ASP A 91 2.88 7.52 -3.05
N ILE A 92 3.56 6.86 -3.99
CA ILE A 92 4.57 7.48 -4.85
C ILE A 92 3.95 8.62 -5.68
N THR A 93 2.75 8.43 -6.24
CA THR A 93 2.05 9.46 -7.00
C THR A 93 1.73 10.68 -6.13
N ASN A 94 1.32 10.45 -4.88
CA ASN A 94 1.00 11.52 -3.94
C ASN A 94 2.26 12.28 -3.49
N ILE A 95 3.35 11.57 -3.15
CA ILE A 95 4.65 12.18 -2.79
C ILE A 95 5.24 12.96 -3.97
N GLY A 96 5.20 12.40 -5.18
CA GLY A 96 5.76 13.02 -6.38
C GLY A 96 4.85 14.02 -7.10
N ARG A 97 3.66 14.31 -6.56
CA ARG A 97 2.60 15.06 -7.26
C ARG A 97 3.03 16.42 -7.75
N PHE A 98 3.60 17.24 -6.89
CA PHE A 98 4.01 18.59 -7.28
C PHE A 98 5.27 18.60 -8.18
N LYS A 99 6.06 17.52 -8.16
CA LYS A 99 7.17 17.29 -9.09
C LYS A 99 6.72 16.63 -10.41
N ARG A 100 5.40 16.33 -10.53
CA ARG A 100 4.77 15.68 -11.71
C ARG A 100 5.29 14.26 -11.96
N ILE A 101 5.74 13.57 -10.93
CA ILE A 101 6.15 12.17 -11.04
C ILE A 101 4.91 11.31 -11.25
N LYS A 102 4.93 10.50 -12.30
CA LYS A 102 3.86 9.56 -12.62
C LYS A 102 4.34 8.16 -12.35
N ALA A 103 3.63 7.44 -11.50
CA ALA A 103 3.79 6.01 -11.29
C ALA A 103 2.70 5.23 -12.04
N ALA A 104 3.04 4.03 -12.52
CA ALA A 104 2.11 3.06 -13.09
C ALA A 104 2.20 1.76 -12.31
N ALA A 105 1.06 1.08 -12.11
CA ALA A 105 1.01 -0.22 -11.47
C ALA A 105 0.75 -1.33 -12.49
N VAL A 106 1.55 -2.43 -12.42
CA VAL A 106 1.42 -3.60 -13.29
C VAL A 106 1.32 -4.89 -12.46
N TYR A 107 0.19 -5.58 -12.56
CA TYR A 107 -0.09 -6.78 -11.76
C TYR A 107 -1.08 -7.71 -12.48
N GLY A 108 -1.11 -8.97 -12.06
CA GLY A 108 -1.98 -10.01 -12.62
C GLY A 108 -3.48 -9.73 -12.42
N LYS A 109 -4.35 -10.49 -13.07
CA LYS A 109 -5.83 -10.36 -13.08
C LYS A 109 -6.36 -8.97 -13.48
N SER A 110 -5.53 -8.12 -14.06
CA SER A 110 -5.91 -6.87 -14.71
C SER A 110 -5.59 -6.96 -16.20
N PRO A 111 -6.39 -6.37 -17.10
CA PRO A 111 -6.18 -6.50 -18.53
C PRO A 111 -4.78 -6.01 -18.97
N PHE A 112 -3.99 -6.90 -19.56
CA PHE A 112 -2.64 -6.61 -20.05
C PHE A 112 -2.62 -5.43 -21.04
N ALA A 113 -3.59 -5.37 -21.95
CA ALA A 113 -3.71 -4.30 -22.94
C ALA A 113 -3.85 -2.91 -22.30
N LYS A 114 -4.58 -2.80 -21.18
CA LYS A 114 -4.74 -1.54 -20.42
C LYS A 114 -3.41 -1.10 -19.83
N GLN A 115 -2.68 -2.01 -19.20
CA GLN A 115 -1.35 -1.74 -18.63
C GLN A 115 -0.33 -1.39 -19.74
N LYS A 116 -0.33 -2.10 -20.87
CA LYS A 116 0.49 -1.76 -22.03
C LYS A 116 0.25 -0.34 -22.55
N VAL A 117 -1.01 0.11 -22.58
CA VAL A 117 -1.37 1.48 -22.98
C VAL A 117 -0.87 2.49 -21.94
N GLU A 118 -0.93 2.18 -20.66
CA GLU A 118 -0.43 3.03 -19.59
C GLU A 118 1.10 3.17 -19.64
N LEU A 119 1.83 2.06 -19.81
CA LEU A 119 3.28 2.05 -19.92
C LEU A 119 3.81 2.78 -21.16
N LYS A 120 3.03 2.86 -22.25
CA LYS A 120 3.36 3.67 -23.44
C LYS A 120 3.26 5.18 -23.22
N GLN A 121 2.67 5.60 -22.12
CA GLN A 121 2.62 7.00 -21.74
C GLN A 121 3.89 7.39 -20.98
N LYS A 122 4.10 8.69 -20.76
CA LYS A 122 5.16 9.13 -19.86
C LYS A 122 4.94 8.55 -18.47
N THR A 123 5.81 7.63 -18.07
CA THR A 123 5.80 6.95 -16.78
C THR A 123 7.21 6.96 -16.22
N HIS A 124 7.38 7.41 -14.99
CA HIS A 124 8.70 7.58 -14.37
C HIS A 124 9.05 6.39 -13.46
N ILE A 125 8.04 5.84 -12.78
CA ILE A 125 8.19 4.76 -11.82
C ILE A 125 7.16 3.67 -12.14
N VAL A 126 7.59 2.43 -12.18
CA VAL A 126 6.71 1.28 -12.36
C VAL A 126 6.71 0.49 -11.05
N VAL A 127 5.53 0.17 -10.56
CA VAL A 127 5.33 -0.68 -9.38
C VAL A 127 4.60 -1.94 -9.85
N GLY A 128 5.05 -3.13 -9.46
CA GLY A 128 4.37 -4.32 -9.93
C GLY A 128 4.68 -5.59 -9.18
N THR A 129 3.85 -6.61 -9.44
CA THR A 129 4.11 -7.98 -8.98
C THR A 129 5.05 -8.69 -9.95
N PRO A 130 5.99 -9.53 -9.45
CA PRO A 130 7.06 -10.10 -10.28
C PRO A 130 6.57 -10.74 -11.58
N GLY A 131 5.61 -11.67 -11.53
CA GLY A 131 5.13 -12.36 -12.72
C GLY A 131 4.58 -11.45 -13.82
N ARG A 132 3.83 -10.37 -13.47
CA ARG A 132 3.31 -9.45 -14.49
C ARG A 132 4.37 -8.47 -14.99
N VAL A 133 5.35 -8.11 -14.16
CA VAL A 133 6.50 -7.31 -14.59
C VAL A 133 7.30 -8.11 -15.62
N LEU A 134 7.59 -9.38 -15.35
CA LEU A 134 8.28 -10.27 -16.26
C LEU A 134 7.50 -10.43 -17.60
N ASP A 135 6.19 -10.65 -17.54
CA ASP A 135 5.31 -10.64 -18.72
C ASP A 135 5.49 -9.39 -19.61
N HIS A 136 5.61 -8.20 -18.97
CA HIS A 136 5.80 -6.95 -19.70
C HIS A 136 7.23 -6.81 -20.28
N ILE A 137 8.23 -7.38 -19.59
CA ILE A 137 9.62 -7.43 -20.07
C ILE A 137 9.72 -8.35 -21.28
N GLU A 138 9.27 -9.59 -21.17
CA GLU A 138 9.32 -10.59 -22.24
C GLU A 138 8.56 -10.16 -23.50
N LYS A 139 7.46 -9.41 -23.33
CA LYS A 139 6.67 -8.84 -24.43
C LYS A 139 7.16 -7.47 -24.90
N GLU A 140 8.31 -7.03 -24.43
CA GLU A 140 8.94 -5.72 -24.79
C GLU A 140 7.99 -4.53 -24.65
N THR A 141 7.12 -4.55 -23.64
CA THR A 141 6.14 -3.49 -23.39
C THR A 141 6.52 -2.58 -22.24
N LEU A 142 7.52 -2.97 -21.45
CA LEU A 142 8.17 -2.18 -20.41
C LEU A 142 9.60 -1.83 -20.85
N ALA A 143 9.88 -0.54 -21.00
CA ALA A 143 11.19 -0.06 -21.34
C ALA A 143 12.10 -0.07 -20.11
N LEU A 144 13.26 -0.74 -20.16
CA LEU A 144 14.16 -0.95 -19.03
C LEU A 144 15.43 -0.11 -19.08
N GLU A 145 15.78 0.43 -20.24
CA GLU A 145 17.07 1.05 -20.54
C GLU A 145 17.38 2.30 -19.69
N LYS A 146 16.38 2.86 -19.03
CA LYS A 146 16.53 4.03 -18.14
C LYS A 146 16.33 3.71 -16.66
N ILE A 147 16.14 2.43 -16.32
CA ILE A 147 16.00 2.01 -14.92
C ILE A 147 17.35 2.21 -14.22
N ARG A 148 17.33 3.10 -13.22
CA ARG A 148 18.46 3.40 -12.32
C ARG A 148 18.20 2.97 -10.89
N TYR A 149 16.95 2.70 -10.54
CA TYR A 149 16.53 2.35 -9.19
C TYR A 149 15.67 1.11 -9.21
N LEU A 150 16.05 0.10 -8.43
CA LEU A 150 15.26 -1.08 -8.15
C LEU A 150 14.91 -1.10 -6.66
N VAL A 151 13.64 -1.28 -6.36
CA VAL A 151 13.17 -1.55 -5.00
C VAL A 151 12.53 -2.94 -4.96
N ILE A 152 12.90 -3.73 -3.97
CA ILE A 152 12.30 -5.03 -3.67
C ILE A 152 11.66 -4.88 -2.29
N ASP A 153 10.34 -4.76 -2.24
CA ASP A 153 9.59 -4.54 -1.00
C ASP A 153 8.88 -5.81 -0.56
N GLU A 154 8.92 -6.10 0.74
CA GLU A 154 8.45 -7.37 1.33
C GLU A 154 9.11 -8.60 0.65
N ALA A 155 10.45 -8.61 0.61
CA ALA A 155 11.22 -9.66 -0.08
C ALA A 155 10.96 -11.05 0.51
N ASP A 156 10.83 -11.17 1.83
CA ASP A 156 10.46 -12.41 2.52
C ASP A 156 9.09 -12.94 2.09
N GLU A 157 8.12 -12.08 1.87
CA GLU A 157 6.82 -12.47 1.34
C GLU A 157 6.91 -12.95 -0.11
N MET A 158 7.76 -12.33 -0.93
CA MET A 158 7.99 -12.81 -2.30
C MET A 158 8.66 -14.18 -2.31
N LEU A 159 9.55 -14.47 -1.35
CA LEU A 159 10.13 -15.80 -1.16
C LEU A 159 9.05 -16.82 -0.78
N ASN A 160 8.25 -16.53 0.25
CA ASN A 160 7.17 -17.39 0.71
C ASN A 160 6.12 -17.69 -0.37
N MET A 161 5.94 -16.76 -1.32
CA MET A 161 5.04 -16.94 -2.47
C MET A 161 5.70 -17.61 -3.68
N GLY A 162 6.98 -17.99 -3.61
CA GLY A 162 7.72 -18.63 -4.69
C GLY A 162 8.06 -17.70 -5.85
N PHE A 163 8.23 -16.39 -5.60
CA PHE A 163 8.51 -15.40 -6.65
C PHE A 163 10.01 -15.09 -6.81
N ILE A 164 10.89 -15.71 -6.04
CA ILE A 164 12.34 -15.38 -6.06
C ILE A 164 12.95 -15.60 -7.45
N ASP A 165 12.65 -16.69 -8.12
CA ASP A 165 13.13 -16.96 -9.49
C ASP A 165 12.71 -15.87 -10.47
N GLN A 166 11.47 -15.37 -10.33
CA GLN A 166 10.95 -14.29 -11.16
C GLN A 166 11.63 -12.95 -10.84
N VAL A 167 11.91 -12.69 -9.56
CA VAL A 167 12.67 -11.50 -9.13
C VAL A 167 14.09 -11.55 -9.70
N GLU A 168 14.78 -12.68 -9.61
CA GLU A 168 16.09 -12.86 -10.22
C GLU A 168 16.07 -12.67 -11.73
N ALA A 169 15.09 -13.27 -12.42
CA ALA A 169 14.94 -13.10 -13.87
C ALA A 169 14.75 -11.63 -14.25
N ILE A 170 13.93 -10.88 -13.49
CA ILE A 170 13.76 -9.44 -13.71
C ILE A 170 15.08 -8.70 -13.53
N ILE A 171 15.80 -8.97 -12.43
CA ILE A 171 17.09 -8.33 -12.12
C ILE A 171 18.10 -8.51 -13.25
N GLN A 172 18.14 -9.68 -13.89
CA GLN A 172 19.05 -9.99 -15.00
C GLN A 172 18.76 -9.17 -16.26
N HIS A 173 17.53 -8.67 -16.44
CA HIS A 173 17.16 -7.81 -17.57
C HIS A 173 17.43 -6.31 -17.29
N LEU A 174 17.72 -5.93 -16.04
CA LEU A 174 17.93 -4.54 -15.68
C LEU A 174 19.38 -4.09 -15.97
N PRO A 175 19.61 -2.79 -16.21
CA PRO A 175 20.98 -2.26 -16.27
C PRO A 175 21.81 -2.61 -15.03
N SER A 176 23.07 -2.94 -15.24
CA SER A 176 24.01 -3.28 -14.15
C SER A 176 24.33 -2.07 -13.25
N GLU A 177 24.36 -0.88 -13.85
CA GLU A 177 24.54 0.38 -13.13
C GLU A 177 23.21 0.87 -12.60
N ARG A 178 22.86 0.45 -11.39
CA ARG A 178 21.64 0.83 -10.68
C ARG A 178 21.87 0.84 -9.18
N VAL A 179 21.00 1.52 -8.48
CA VAL A 179 20.86 1.45 -7.02
C VAL A 179 19.75 0.45 -6.70
N THR A 180 20.02 -0.46 -5.77
CA THR A 180 19.06 -1.46 -5.33
C THR A 180 18.74 -1.26 -3.84
N MET A 181 17.44 -1.19 -3.52
CA MET A 181 16.95 -1.07 -2.15
C MET A 181 16.08 -2.30 -1.84
N LEU A 182 16.49 -3.10 -0.87
CA LEU A 182 15.78 -4.29 -0.45
C LEU A 182 15.16 -4.07 0.93
N PHE A 183 13.86 -4.31 1.04
CA PHE A 183 13.09 -4.19 2.28
C PHE A 183 12.47 -5.54 2.63
N SER A 184 12.65 -5.96 3.86
CA SER A 184 12.12 -7.22 4.37
C SER A 184 11.85 -7.13 5.87
N ALA A 185 10.91 -7.91 6.39
CA ALA A 185 10.73 -8.06 7.83
C ALA A 185 11.70 -9.07 8.40
N THR A 186 12.03 -10.11 7.64
CA THR A 186 13.00 -11.14 7.96
C THR A 186 14.05 -11.24 6.86
N LEU A 187 15.24 -11.76 7.18
CA LEU A 187 16.31 -11.99 6.20
C LEU A 187 16.70 -13.47 6.22
N PRO A 188 15.89 -14.36 5.64
CA PRO A 188 16.28 -15.74 5.44
C PRO A 188 17.46 -15.85 4.44
N GLU A 189 18.14 -16.99 4.44
CA GLU A 189 19.38 -17.20 3.68
C GLU A 189 19.22 -16.88 2.19
N ASP A 190 18.10 -17.27 1.57
CA ASP A 190 17.81 -16.98 0.15
C ASP A 190 17.79 -15.47 -0.14
N ILE A 191 17.24 -14.66 0.75
CA ILE A 191 17.20 -13.19 0.61
C ILE A 191 18.59 -12.58 0.83
N GLU A 192 19.37 -13.10 1.77
CA GLU A 192 20.75 -12.68 1.94
C GLU A 192 21.61 -13.05 0.72
N GLU A 193 21.39 -14.23 0.13
CA GLU A 193 22.07 -14.65 -1.09
C GLU A 193 21.72 -13.73 -2.26
N LEU A 194 20.42 -13.40 -2.45
CA LEU A 194 19.96 -12.44 -3.44
C LEU A 194 20.67 -11.09 -3.29
N SER A 195 20.78 -10.60 -2.05
CA SER A 195 21.49 -9.35 -1.76
C SER A 195 22.97 -9.44 -2.10
N ARG A 196 23.66 -10.49 -1.66
CA ARG A 196 25.09 -10.69 -1.94
C ARG A 196 25.41 -10.78 -3.43
N LYS A 197 24.49 -11.39 -4.22
CA LYS A 197 24.68 -11.63 -5.65
C LYS A 197 24.43 -10.39 -6.51
N TYR A 198 23.46 -9.55 -6.15
CA TYR A 198 22.94 -8.51 -7.03
C TYR A 198 23.13 -7.08 -6.51
N MET A 199 23.55 -6.88 -5.28
CA MET A 199 23.74 -5.55 -4.69
C MET A 199 25.23 -5.18 -4.55
N LYS A 200 25.51 -3.87 -4.63
CA LYS A 200 26.88 -3.31 -4.60
C LYS A 200 27.21 -2.76 -3.22
N LYS A 201 27.86 -3.57 -2.37
CA LYS A 201 28.24 -3.17 -0.99
C LYS A 201 27.07 -2.46 -0.26
N PRO A 202 25.92 -3.13 -0.11
CA PRO A 202 24.75 -2.52 0.49
C PRO A 202 25.04 -2.10 1.93
N VAL A 203 24.37 -1.05 2.36
CA VAL A 203 24.35 -0.65 3.78
C VAL A 203 23.24 -1.40 4.47
N ASP A 204 23.58 -2.13 5.53
CA ASP A 204 22.58 -2.82 6.35
C ASP A 204 21.94 -1.85 7.35
N VAL A 205 20.62 -1.76 7.30
CA VAL A 205 19.80 -0.98 8.22
C VAL A 205 18.85 -1.91 8.94
N GLU A 206 19.14 -2.15 10.21
CA GLU A 206 18.22 -2.90 11.06
C GLU A 206 17.46 -1.96 12.00
N ILE A 207 16.15 -2.07 11.99
CA ILE A 207 15.27 -1.42 12.96
C ILE A 207 14.95 -2.47 14.01
N LYS A 208 15.63 -2.37 15.13
CA LYS A 208 15.42 -3.30 16.24
C LYS A 208 14.01 -3.12 16.79
N ALA A 209 13.14 -4.08 16.52
CA ALA A 209 11.93 -4.25 17.30
C ALA A 209 12.28 -5.06 18.57
N ASN A 210 11.59 -4.81 19.66
CA ASN A 210 11.66 -5.69 20.83
C ASN A 210 10.88 -6.99 20.53
N GLY A 211 11.48 -7.88 19.72
CA GLY A 211 10.84 -9.10 19.23
C GLY A 211 10.31 -9.00 17.78
N LEU A 212 9.83 -10.13 17.22
CA LEU A 212 9.23 -10.21 15.88
C LEU A 212 7.85 -9.55 15.82
N THR A 213 7.19 -9.39 16.97
CA THR A 213 5.93 -8.65 17.11
C THR A 213 6.17 -7.33 17.87
N THR A 214 5.31 -6.32 17.63
CA THR A 214 5.44 -5.04 18.31
C THR A 214 4.97 -5.14 19.76
N SER A 215 5.68 -4.51 20.70
CA SER A 215 5.28 -4.43 22.12
C SER A 215 3.95 -3.68 22.36
N THR A 216 3.36 -3.12 21.30
CA THR A 216 2.05 -2.45 21.32
C THR A 216 0.88 -3.42 21.11
N ILE A 217 1.14 -4.69 20.78
CA ILE A 217 0.12 -5.71 20.55
C ILE A 217 -0.03 -6.56 21.80
N ASP A 218 -1.25 -6.63 22.30
CA ASP A 218 -1.65 -7.53 23.37
C ASP A 218 -2.07 -8.86 22.74
N HIS A 219 -1.29 -9.91 22.97
CA HIS A 219 -1.49 -11.23 22.40
C HIS A 219 -2.21 -12.14 23.39
N SER A 220 -3.18 -12.92 22.90
CA SER A 220 -3.84 -13.94 23.69
C SER A 220 -4.20 -15.17 22.87
N VAL A 221 -4.25 -16.33 23.51
CA VAL A 221 -4.71 -17.57 22.91
C VAL A 221 -5.87 -18.16 23.72
N ILE A 222 -6.90 -18.64 23.04
CA ILE A 222 -8.07 -19.27 23.64
C ILE A 222 -8.22 -20.67 23.03
N SER A 223 -8.18 -21.69 23.88
CA SER A 223 -8.43 -23.09 23.47
C SER A 223 -9.92 -23.31 23.27
N VAL A 224 -10.30 -23.93 22.13
CA VAL A 224 -11.68 -24.15 21.75
C VAL A 224 -11.79 -25.32 20.77
N GLU A 225 -12.85 -26.12 20.90
CA GLU A 225 -13.19 -27.13 19.90
C GLU A 225 -13.66 -26.48 18.59
N ASN A 226 -13.37 -27.12 17.46
CA ASN A 226 -13.63 -26.55 16.16
C ASN A 226 -15.11 -26.16 15.96
N GLU A 227 -16.04 -26.98 16.43
CA GLU A 227 -17.49 -26.77 16.32
C GLU A 227 -17.97 -25.57 17.15
N ARG A 228 -17.20 -25.15 18.14
CA ARG A 228 -17.52 -24.02 19.04
C ARG A 228 -16.84 -22.71 18.69
N LYS A 229 -15.98 -22.72 17.66
CA LYS A 229 -15.25 -21.50 17.25
C LYS A 229 -16.18 -20.31 16.93
N PHE A 230 -17.31 -20.57 16.27
CA PHE A 230 -18.25 -19.49 15.91
C PHE A 230 -18.96 -18.91 17.14
N GLU A 231 -19.34 -19.76 18.11
CA GLU A 231 -19.88 -19.27 19.40
C GLU A 231 -18.84 -18.40 20.10
N LEU A 232 -17.63 -18.91 20.24
CA LEU A 232 -16.53 -18.15 20.84
C LEU A 232 -16.27 -16.82 20.13
N LEU A 233 -16.33 -16.78 18.79
CA LEU A 233 -16.18 -15.55 18.04
C LEU A 233 -17.24 -14.51 18.41
N LYS A 234 -18.49 -14.91 18.54
CA LYS A 234 -19.60 -14.04 18.99
C LYS A 234 -19.34 -13.49 20.40
N ASP A 235 -18.96 -14.37 21.33
CA ASP A 235 -18.69 -13.97 22.70
C ASP A 235 -17.51 -13.00 22.79
N VAL A 236 -16.38 -13.32 22.12
CA VAL A 236 -15.21 -12.48 22.07
C VAL A 236 -15.51 -11.12 21.43
N THR A 237 -16.19 -11.08 20.28
CA THR A 237 -16.52 -9.83 19.61
C THR A 237 -17.51 -8.98 20.40
N THR A 238 -18.41 -9.62 21.17
CA THR A 238 -19.34 -8.92 22.06
C THR A 238 -18.60 -8.24 23.22
N VAL A 239 -17.68 -8.96 23.87
CA VAL A 239 -16.94 -8.43 25.03
C VAL A 239 -15.89 -7.41 24.61
N GLU A 240 -15.11 -7.70 23.58
CA GLU A 240 -14.06 -6.80 23.09
C GLU A 240 -14.61 -5.59 22.33
N ASN A 241 -15.77 -5.71 21.71
CA ASN A 241 -16.49 -4.65 21.00
C ASN A 241 -15.60 -3.80 20.08
N PRO A 242 -14.89 -4.42 19.10
CA PRO A 242 -13.86 -3.75 18.32
C PRO A 242 -14.38 -2.61 17.43
N ASP A 243 -13.57 -1.57 17.25
CA ASP A 243 -13.87 -0.50 16.28
C ASP A 243 -13.55 -0.92 14.85
N SER A 244 -12.53 -1.76 14.68
CA SER A 244 -12.10 -2.32 13.40
C SER A 244 -11.37 -3.63 13.65
N CYS A 245 -11.82 -4.70 13.02
CA CYS A 245 -11.35 -6.06 13.24
C CYS A 245 -11.07 -6.77 11.92
N ILE A 246 -9.95 -7.49 11.84
CA ILE A 246 -9.72 -8.48 10.79
C ILE A 246 -9.81 -9.87 11.40
N ILE A 247 -10.63 -10.73 10.79
CA ILE A 247 -10.82 -12.12 11.17
C ILE A 247 -10.16 -13.01 10.12
N PHE A 248 -9.12 -13.74 10.50
CA PHE A 248 -8.36 -14.59 9.60
C PHE A 248 -8.87 -16.03 9.61
N CYS A 249 -9.25 -16.52 8.44
CA CYS A 249 -9.60 -17.91 8.18
C CYS A 249 -8.57 -18.58 7.26
N ARG A 250 -8.44 -19.90 7.38
CA ARG A 250 -7.49 -20.70 6.61
C ARG A 250 -7.91 -20.86 5.15
N THR A 251 -9.20 -21.01 4.88
CA THR A 251 -9.74 -21.33 3.55
C THR A 251 -10.72 -20.27 3.05
N GLN A 252 -10.89 -20.20 1.72
CA GLN A 252 -11.88 -19.32 1.08
C GLN A 252 -13.32 -19.74 1.42
N GLU A 253 -13.55 -21.04 1.54
CA GLU A 253 -14.86 -21.60 1.94
C GLU A 253 -15.22 -21.13 3.34
N GLN A 254 -14.29 -21.25 4.30
CA GLN A 254 -14.51 -20.76 5.66
C GLN A 254 -14.78 -19.28 5.72
N VAL A 255 -14.09 -18.46 4.88
CA VAL A 255 -14.35 -17.02 4.76
C VAL A 255 -15.78 -16.76 4.31
N ASN A 256 -16.27 -17.49 3.30
CA ASN A 256 -17.64 -17.32 2.81
C ASN A 256 -18.67 -17.71 3.86
N THR A 257 -18.53 -18.91 4.46
CA THR A 257 -19.44 -19.37 5.51
C THR A 257 -19.48 -18.41 6.70
N LEU A 258 -18.31 -17.99 7.17
CA LEU A 258 -18.24 -17.08 8.32
C LEU A 258 -18.82 -15.70 8.01
N LEU A 259 -18.66 -15.20 6.77
CA LEU A 259 -19.30 -13.96 6.37
C LEU A 259 -20.83 -14.09 6.41
N ASP A 260 -21.38 -15.16 5.81
CA ASP A 260 -22.83 -15.38 5.76
C ASP A 260 -23.40 -15.49 7.19
N ASP A 261 -22.73 -16.23 8.07
CA ASP A 261 -23.11 -16.38 9.48
C ASP A 261 -23.07 -15.04 10.26
N LEU A 262 -22.09 -14.17 9.97
CA LEU A 262 -21.98 -12.84 10.61
C LEU A 262 -23.00 -11.85 10.04
N ASP A 263 -23.26 -11.90 8.73
CA ASP A 263 -24.25 -11.03 8.07
C ASP A 263 -25.66 -11.35 8.55
N ASP A 264 -26.00 -12.63 8.72
CA ASP A 264 -27.28 -13.08 9.29
C ASP A 264 -27.51 -12.54 10.72
N LEU A 265 -26.43 -12.29 11.47
CA LEU A 265 -26.46 -11.67 12.80
C LEU A 265 -26.40 -10.12 12.75
N GLY A 266 -26.37 -9.52 11.56
CA GLY A 266 -26.33 -8.07 11.36
C GLY A 266 -24.98 -7.41 11.63
N TYR A 267 -23.88 -8.16 11.59
CA TYR A 267 -22.55 -7.56 11.71
C TYR A 267 -22.24 -6.69 10.49
N PRO A 268 -21.72 -5.47 10.67
CA PRO A 268 -21.21 -4.67 9.55
C PRO A 268 -19.89 -5.27 9.06
N CYS A 269 -19.98 -6.27 8.18
CA CYS A 269 -18.86 -7.09 7.73
C CYS A 269 -18.76 -7.17 6.20
N ASP A 270 -17.57 -7.54 5.71
CA ASP A 270 -17.32 -7.90 4.33
C ASP A 270 -16.13 -8.89 4.28
N LYS A 271 -15.86 -9.46 3.12
CA LYS A 271 -14.84 -10.49 2.94
C LYS A 271 -13.77 -10.12 1.90
N ILE A 272 -12.60 -10.76 2.07
CA ILE A 272 -11.57 -10.72 1.03
C ILE A 272 -10.82 -12.06 0.92
N HIS A 273 -10.81 -12.65 -0.28
CA HIS A 273 -10.08 -13.87 -0.58
C HIS A 273 -9.63 -13.95 -2.05
N GLY A 274 -8.79 -14.95 -2.37
CA GLY A 274 -8.12 -15.06 -3.68
C GLY A 274 -9.03 -15.29 -4.89
N ALA A 275 -10.25 -15.83 -4.70
CA ALA A 275 -11.20 -16.10 -5.79
C ALA A 275 -12.01 -14.87 -6.24
N MET A 276 -12.05 -13.80 -5.41
CA MET A 276 -12.78 -12.58 -5.76
C MET A 276 -12.20 -11.89 -6.99
N VAL A 277 -13.08 -11.19 -7.73
CA VAL A 277 -12.68 -10.30 -8.82
C VAL A 277 -11.82 -9.16 -8.25
N GLN A 278 -10.81 -8.73 -9.01
CA GLN A 278 -9.82 -7.77 -8.50
C GLN A 278 -10.43 -6.40 -8.18
N GLU A 279 -11.40 -5.97 -8.96
CA GLU A 279 -12.15 -4.73 -8.75
C GLU A 279 -12.89 -4.74 -7.42
N ASP A 280 -13.59 -5.85 -7.11
CA ASP A 280 -14.34 -6.02 -5.85
C ASP A 280 -13.39 -6.01 -4.64
N ARG A 281 -12.22 -6.68 -4.76
CA ARG A 281 -11.20 -6.65 -3.70
C ARG A 281 -10.73 -5.24 -3.39
N PHE A 282 -10.49 -4.43 -4.43
CA PHE A 282 -10.12 -3.02 -4.23
C PHE A 282 -11.25 -2.20 -3.60
N GLU A 283 -12.50 -2.47 -3.95
CA GLU A 283 -13.65 -1.80 -3.38
C GLU A 283 -13.78 -2.12 -1.89
N VAL A 284 -13.79 -3.42 -1.53
CA VAL A 284 -13.84 -3.89 -0.13
C VAL A 284 -12.72 -3.28 0.69
N MET A 285 -11.47 -3.33 0.17
CA MET A 285 -10.32 -2.76 0.86
C MET A 285 -10.43 -1.26 1.09
N ASN A 286 -10.89 -0.52 0.08
CA ASN A 286 -11.09 0.92 0.19
C ASN A 286 -12.22 1.27 1.18
N ASP A 287 -13.28 0.47 1.19
CA ASP A 287 -14.42 0.65 2.08
C ASP A 287 -14.06 0.32 3.53
N PHE A 288 -13.28 -0.75 3.76
CA PHE A 288 -12.74 -1.06 5.09
C PHE A 288 -11.76 0.04 5.57
N LYS A 289 -10.85 0.50 4.71
CA LYS A 289 -9.94 1.61 5.02
C LYS A 289 -10.68 2.89 5.43
N LYS A 290 -11.80 3.17 4.79
CA LYS A 290 -12.68 4.30 5.11
C LYS A 290 -13.55 4.07 6.35
N GLY A 291 -13.55 2.86 6.88
CA GLY A 291 -14.37 2.50 8.04
C GLY A 291 -15.86 2.37 7.73
N LYS A 292 -16.25 1.99 6.50
CA LYS A 292 -17.66 1.79 6.15
C LYS A 292 -18.27 0.56 6.81
N PHE A 293 -17.43 -0.40 7.18
CA PHE A 293 -17.79 -1.58 7.96
C PHE A 293 -16.67 -1.91 8.95
N ARG A 294 -16.95 -2.75 9.96
CA ARG A 294 -16.06 -3.00 11.11
C ARG A 294 -15.27 -4.29 11.01
N TYR A 295 -15.85 -5.33 10.41
CA TYR A 295 -15.30 -6.68 10.41
C TYR A 295 -14.93 -7.13 9.00
N LEU A 296 -13.63 -7.36 8.76
CA LEU A 296 -13.14 -7.91 7.51
C LEU A 296 -12.78 -9.38 7.70
N VAL A 297 -13.47 -10.30 7.04
CA VAL A 297 -13.15 -11.74 7.05
C VAL A 297 -12.18 -12.04 5.89
N ALA A 298 -11.02 -12.62 6.18
CA ALA A 298 -9.95 -12.68 5.19
C ALA A 298 -9.16 -13.99 5.23
N THR A 299 -8.61 -14.39 4.06
CA THR A 299 -7.50 -15.35 4.01
C THR A 299 -6.15 -14.63 4.03
N ASP A 300 -5.07 -15.33 4.45
CA ASP A 300 -3.71 -14.77 4.49
C ASP A 300 -3.29 -14.08 3.20
N VAL A 301 -3.41 -14.80 2.08
CA VAL A 301 -2.97 -14.31 0.76
C VAL A 301 -3.69 -13.02 0.36
N ALA A 302 -4.94 -12.87 0.75
CA ALA A 302 -5.73 -11.71 0.38
C ALA A 302 -5.51 -10.51 1.32
N ALA A 303 -5.15 -10.78 2.57
CA ALA A 303 -4.89 -9.74 3.58
C ALA A 303 -3.40 -9.32 3.65
N ARG A 304 -2.51 -9.99 2.91
CA ARG A 304 -1.10 -9.57 2.80
C ARG A 304 -1.00 -8.23 2.07
N GLY A 305 -0.04 -7.42 2.47
CA GLY A 305 0.18 -6.09 1.86
C GLY A 305 -0.91 -5.05 2.17
N ILE A 306 -1.88 -5.38 3.05
CA ILE A 306 -2.89 -4.41 3.49
C ILE A 306 -2.23 -3.42 4.45
N ASP A 307 -2.08 -2.18 4.02
CA ASP A 307 -1.70 -1.08 4.90
C ASP A 307 -2.95 -0.28 5.28
N ILE A 308 -3.58 -0.73 6.35
CA ILE A 308 -4.72 -0.05 6.97
C ILE A 308 -4.30 0.40 8.35
N ASP A 309 -4.36 1.72 8.56
CA ASP A 309 -4.17 2.31 9.87
C ASP A 309 -5.41 2.04 10.77
N ASN A 310 -5.16 1.91 12.06
CA ASN A 310 -6.21 1.85 13.10
C ASN A 310 -7.06 0.57 13.13
N ILE A 311 -6.52 -0.59 12.76
CA ILE A 311 -7.13 -1.87 13.09
C ILE A 311 -6.90 -2.09 14.58
N THR A 312 -8.00 -2.23 15.35
CA THR A 312 -7.92 -2.39 16.80
C THR A 312 -7.72 -3.86 17.19
N HIS A 313 -8.29 -4.78 16.43
CA HIS A 313 -8.26 -6.21 16.73
C HIS A 313 -7.90 -7.04 15.50
N VAL A 314 -7.11 -8.06 15.73
CA VAL A 314 -6.90 -9.18 14.82
C VAL A 314 -7.37 -10.45 15.52
N ILE A 315 -8.26 -11.19 14.89
CA ILE A 315 -8.71 -12.49 15.40
C ILE A 315 -8.23 -13.56 14.42
N ASN A 316 -7.34 -14.45 14.88
CA ASN A 316 -7.01 -15.66 14.15
C ASN A 316 -8.09 -16.71 14.46
N TYR A 317 -9.16 -16.73 13.66
CA TYR A 317 -10.21 -17.75 13.75
C TYR A 317 -9.65 -19.15 13.52
N ASP A 318 -8.70 -19.26 12.60
CA ASP A 318 -7.85 -20.41 12.39
C ASP A 318 -6.39 -20.06 12.60
N LEU A 319 -5.67 -20.90 13.31
CA LEU A 319 -4.24 -20.78 13.49
C LEU A 319 -3.54 -20.80 12.11
N PRO A 320 -2.61 -19.87 11.81
CA PRO A 320 -1.90 -19.88 10.53
C PRO A 320 -1.03 -21.14 10.39
N LEU A 321 -0.92 -21.66 9.18
CA LEU A 321 -0.08 -22.83 8.88
C LEU A 321 1.42 -22.51 8.96
N GLU A 322 1.78 -21.30 8.52
CA GLU A 322 3.15 -20.80 8.51
C GLU A 322 3.36 -19.84 9.68
N LYS A 323 4.43 -20.06 10.46
CA LYS A 323 4.75 -19.22 11.63
C LYS A 323 4.97 -17.76 11.28
N GLU A 324 5.53 -17.47 10.11
CA GLU A 324 5.70 -16.11 9.57
C GLU A 324 4.35 -15.41 9.37
N SER A 325 3.33 -16.15 8.95
CA SER A 325 1.99 -15.62 8.74
C SER A 325 1.37 -15.09 10.05
N TYR A 326 1.72 -15.66 11.21
CA TYR A 326 1.28 -15.13 12.50
C TYR A 326 1.75 -13.70 12.71
N VAL A 327 3.03 -13.42 12.43
CA VAL A 327 3.62 -12.08 12.54
C VAL A 327 2.96 -11.11 11.56
N HIS A 328 2.71 -11.56 10.33
CA HIS A 328 2.08 -10.74 9.29
C HIS A 328 0.61 -10.43 9.58
N ARG A 329 -0.15 -11.39 10.17
CA ARG A 329 -1.53 -11.17 10.60
C ARG A 329 -1.60 -10.20 11.76
N THR A 330 -0.87 -10.50 12.84
CA THR A 330 -0.90 -9.68 14.07
C THR A 330 -0.32 -8.28 13.84
N GLY A 331 0.68 -8.15 12.95
CA GLY A 331 1.22 -6.86 12.52
C GLY A 331 0.24 -5.98 11.72
N ARG A 332 -1.03 -6.39 11.51
CA ARG A 332 -2.09 -5.50 11.00
C ARG A 332 -2.62 -4.55 12.08
N THR A 333 -2.49 -4.89 13.36
CA THR A 333 -2.83 -4.02 14.49
C THR A 333 -1.58 -3.47 15.18
N GLY A 334 -1.72 -2.64 16.19
CA GLY A 334 -0.60 -2.12 16.99
C GLY A 334 0.33 -1.14 16.24
N ARG A 335 -0.12 -0.53 15.13
CA ARG A 335 0.69 0.34 14.27
C ARG A 335 0.74 1.79 14.77
N ALA A 336 1.79 2.51 14.36
CA ALA A 336 1.98 3.93 14.65
C ALA A 336 1.92 4.28 16.15
N GLY A 337 2.40 3.36 17.02
CA GLY A 337 2.41 3.54 18.46
C GLY A 337 1.05 3.36 19.17
N LYS A 338 0.01 2.95 18.44
CA LYS A 338 -1.29 2.61 19.01
C LYS A 338 -1.27 1.20 19.59
N LYS A 339 -2.08 0.97 20.62
CA LYS A 339 -2.30 -0.37 21.17
C LYS A 339 -3.22 -1.16 20.24
N GLY A 340 -3.00 -2.48 20.14
CA GLY A 340 -3.83 -3.42 19.41
C GLY A 340 -3.96 -4.73 20.14
N LYS A 341 -4.96 -5.54 19.79
CA LYS A 341 -5.16 -6.88 20.33
C LYS A 341 -5.07 -7.94 19.22
N ALA A 342 -4.42 -9.06 19.53
CA ALA A 342 -4.35 -10.24 18.67
C ALA A 342 -4.84 -11.45 19.45
N ILE A 343 -6.03 -11.94 19.10
CA ILE A 343 -6.69 -13.06 19.78
C ILE A 343 -6.63 -14.26 18.84
N THR A 344 -6.12 -15.39 19.34
CA THR A 344 -5.92 -16.60 18.52
C THR A 344 -6.73 -17.75 19.06
N PHE A 345 -7.56 -18.36 18.23
CA PHE A 345 -8.28 -19.58 18.56
C PHE A 345 -7.43 -20.79 18.20
N VAL A 346 -7.31 -21.73 19.12
CA VAL A 346 -6.49 -22.92 18.97
C VAL A 346 -7.31 -24.14 19.37
N THR A 347 -7.33 -25.16 18.51
CA THR A 347 -7.90 -26.45 18.85
C THR A 347 -6.87 -27.32 19.57
N PRO A 348 -7.28 -28.32 20.35
CA PRO A 348 -6.35 -29.25 21.02
C PRO A 348 -5.36 -29.95 20.07
N TYR A 349 -5.73 -30.10 18.80
CA TYR A 349 -4.85 -30.70 17.77
C TYR A 349 -3.80 -29.74 17.20
N GLU A 350 -3.90 -28.45 17.47
CA GLU A 350 -3.02 -27.40 16.95
C GLU A 350 -1.94 -26.94 17.97
N GLU A 351 -1.87 -27.54 19.16
CA GLU A 351 -0.92 -27.16 20.22
C GLU A 351 0.53 -27.20 19.76
N ARG A 352 0.90 -28.21 18.95
CA ARG A 352 2.26 -28.29 18.39
C ARG A 352 2.56 -27.11 17.47
N MET A 353 1.62 -26.75 16.62
CA MET A 353 1.78 -25.62 15.69
C MET A 353 1.85 -24.28 16.45
N LEU A 354 1.08 -24.14 17.53
CA LEU A 354 1.18 -23.00 18.42
C LEU A 354 2.59 -22.91 19.04
N SER A 355 3.12 -24.00 19.53
CA SER A 355 4.49 -24.04 20.10
C SER A 355 5.56 -23.63 19.09
N GLU A 356 5.43 -24.06 17.82
CA GLU A 356 6.36 -23.66 16.73
C GLU A 356 6.25 -22.14 16.43
N ILE A 357 5.06 -21.55 16.55
CA ILE A 357 4.84 -20.11 16.44
C ILE A 357 5.49 -19.36 17.62
N GLU A 358 5.26 -19.84 18.86
CA GLU A 358 5.82 -19.23 20.07
C GLU A 358 7.35 -19.25 20.07
N GLU A 359 7.95 -20.36 19.66
CA GLU A 359 9.40 -20.45 19.46
C GLU A 359 9.90 -19.43 18.43
N TYR A 360 9.19 -19.27 17.32
CA TYR A 360 9.53 -18.32 16.27
C TYR A 360 9.44 -16.86 16.71
N ILE A 361 8.37 -16.50 17.43
CA ILE A 361 8.17 -15.11 17.91
C ILE A 361 9.00 -14.80 19.17
N GLY A 362 9.52 -15.83 19.86
CA GLY A 362 10.42 -15.73 21.01
C GLY A 362 9.73 -15.48 22.34
N PHE A 363 8.41 -15.68 22.45
CA PHE A 363 7.68 -15.63 23.72
C PHE A 363 6.44 -16.52 23.68
N SER A 364 5.99 -16.99 24.86
CA SER A 364 4.74 -17.73 24.98
C SER A 364 3.55 -16.78 24.99
N ILE A 365 2.53 -17.11 24.18
CA ILE A 365 1.30 -16.30 24.08
C ILE A 365 0.44 -16.58 25.32
N PRO A 366 0.04 -15.55 26.10
CA PRO A 366 -0.77 -15.75 27.28
C PRO A 366 -2.07 -16.51 26.97
N ALA A 367 -2.31 -17.61 27.66
CA ALA A 367 -3.54 -18.36 27.58
C ALA A 367 -4.66 -17.61 28.32
N CYS A 368 -5.80 -17.43 27.66
CA CYS A 368 -6.99 -16.82 28.23
C CYS A 368 -8.17 -17.82 28.23
N THR A 369 -9.05 -17.68 29.20
CA THR A 369 -10.33 -18.38 29.20
C THR A 369 -11.34 -17.73 28.27
N PRO A 370 -12.24 -18.49 27.65
CA PRO A 370 -13.37 -17.89 26.92
C PRO A 370 -14.15 -16.92 27.83
N PRO A 371 -14.73 -15.87 27.26
CA PRO A 371 -15.59 -14.95 28.01
C PRO A 371 -16.70 -15.70 28.75
N SER A 372 -16.95 -15.34 29.99
CA SER A 372 -18.07 -15.91 30.79
C SER A 372 -19.42 -15.40 30.26
N LYS A 373 -20.49 -16.13 30.55
CA LYS A 373 -21.85 -15.71 30.19
C LYS A 373 -22.22 -14.37 30.80
N GLU A 374 -21.71 -14.10 32.01
CA GLU A 374 -21.93 -12.84 32.72
C GLU A 374 -21.26 -11.67 32.03
N GLU A 375 -20.01 -11.83 31.56
CA GLU A 375 -19.27 -10.80 30.81
C GLU A 375 -19.97 -10.52 29.49
N VAL A 376 -20.36 -11.53 28.73
CA VAL A 376 -21.12 -11.42 27.49
C VAL A 376 -22.42 -10.65 27.69
N GLN A 377 -23.19 -11.02 28.74
CA GLN A 377 -24.45 -10.37 29.07
C GLN A 377 -24.27 -8.89 29.44
N GLN A 378 -23.22 -8.57 30.19
CA GLN A 378 -22.89 -7.18 30.55
C GLN A 378 -22.49 -6.34 29.33
N ALA A 379 -21.75 -6.90 28.39
CA ALA A 379 -21.29 -6.23 27.20
C ALA A 379 -22.35 -6.13 26.08
N ALA A 380 -23.37 -6.98 26.10
CA ALA A 380 -24.34 -7.14 25.00
C ALA A 380 -25.06 -5.83 24.61
N SER A 381 -25.41 -4.97 25.56
CA SER A 381 -26.09 -3.70 25.25
C SER A 381 -25.21 -2.75 24.46
N ALA A 382 -23.97 -2.55 24.93
CA ALA A 382 -23.00 -1.67 24.26
C ALA A 382 -22.58 -2.21 22.87
N PHE A 383 -22.47 -3.53 22.76
CA PHE A 383 -22.19 -4.18 21.48
C PHE A 383 -23.34 -4.00 20.50
N THR A 384 -24.60 -4.22 20.92
CA THR A 384 -25.79 -4.06 20.07
C THR A 384 -25.96 -2.61 19.60
N GLU A 385 -25.70 -1.64 20.47
CA GLU A 385 -25.72 -0.23 20.10
C GLU A 385 -24.69 0.05 19.01
N LYS A 386 -23.43 -0.35 19.23
CA LYS A 386 -22.31 -0.11 18.32
C LYS A 386 -22.46 -0.83 16.97
N ILE A 387 -23.01 -2.05 16.94
CA ILE A 387 -23.20 -2.80 15.70
C ILE A 387 -24.23 -2.13 14.79
N ASN A 388 -25.26 -1.49 15.39
CA ASN A 388 -26.31 -0.75 14.67
C ASN A 388 -25.91 0.68 14.29
N GLU A 389 -24.84 1.21 14.87
CA GLU A 389 -24.31 2.51 14.47
C GLU A 389 -23.57 2.43 13.14
N ARG A 390 -23.86 3.35 12.23
CA ARG A 390 -23.05 3.50 11.03
C ARG A 390 -21.67 4.00 11.42
N PRO A 391 -20.59 3.27 11.04
CA PRO A 391 -19.24 3.71 11.34
C PRO A 391 -18.96 5.10 10.77
N GLU A 392 -18.23 5.94 11.51
CA GLU A 392 -17.75 7.22 10.98
C GLU A 392 -16.77 6.99 9.83
N VAL A 393 -17.11 7.51 8.66
CA VAL A 393 -16.25 7.40 7.47
C VAL A 393 -15.00 8.24 7.68
N LYS A 394 -13.84 7.59 7.75
CA LYS A 394 -12.55 8.25 7.91
C LYS A 394 -12.17 9.02 6.65
N LYS A 395 -11.73 10.25 6.80
CA LYS A 395 -11.19 11.04 5.68
C LYS A 395 -9.83 10.48 5.29
N ASP A 396 -9.64 10.22 4.00
CA ASP A 396 -8.35 9.83 3.47
C ASP A 396 -7.35 11.01 3.58
N LYS A 397 -6.11 10.72 4.00
CA LYS A 397 -5.02 11.74 4.06
C LYS A 397 -4.80 12.39 2.68
N SER A 398 -5.02 11.65 1.60
CA SER A 398 -4.94 12.18 0.24
C SER A 398 -6.08 13.15 -0.14
N GLU A 399 -7.20 13.16 0.59
CA GLU A 399 -8.29 14.11 0.34
C GLU A 399 -7.84 15.56 0.56
N SER A 400 -7.01 15.81 1.57
CA SER A 400 -6.46 17.13 1.83
C SER A 400 -5.58 17.61 0.66
N LEU A 401 -4.75 16.73 0.13
CA LEU A 401 -3.91 16.98 -1.04
C LEU A 401 -4.75 17.22 -2.31
N ASN A 402 -5.86 16.49 -2.46
CA ASN A 402 -6.72 16.55 -3.63
C ASN A 402 -7.72 17.72 -3.61
N LYS A 403 -7.97 18.35 -2.44
CA LYS A 403 -8.97 19.40 -2.26
C LYS A 403 -8.79 20.58 -3.21
N ASP A 404 -7.53 20.96 -3.46
CA ASP A 404 -7.16 22.10 -4.29
C ASP A 404 -6.72 21.67 -5.71
N ILE A 405 -6.94 20.42 -6.08
CA ILE A 405 -6.59 19.86 -7.39
C ILE A 405 -7.83 19.60 -8.23
N MET A 406 -7.87 20.20 -9.42
CA MET A 406 -8.89 19.91 -10.41
C MET A 406 -8.29 19.22 -11.63
N LYS A 407 -8.78 18.04 -11.97
CA LYS A 407 -8.40 17.34 -13.20
C LYS A 407 -9.30 17.81 -14.35
N LEU A 408 -8.69 18.33 -15.40
CA LEU A 408 -9.37 18.78 -16.61
C LEU A 408 -9.21 17.75 -17.72
N TYR A 409 -10.29 17.49 -18.42
CA TYR A 409 -10.36 16.69 -19.63
C TYR A 409 -10.30 17.61 -20.85
N PHE A 410 -9.56 17.21 -21.89
CA PHE A 410 -9.50 17.85 -23.20
C PHE A 410 -9.72 16.82 -24.31
N ASN A 411 -10.58 17.11 -25.29
CA ASN A 411 -10.84 16.23 -26.44
C ASN A 411 -9.72 16.31 -27.51
N GLY A 412 -8.49 16.24 -27.10
CA GLY A 412 -7.32 16.25 -27.97
C GLY A 412 -6.15 15.52 -27.36
N GLY A 413 -5.45 14.73 -28.15
CA GLY A 413 -4.34 13.91 -27.72
C GLY A 413 -3.27 13.75 -28.83
N LYS A 414 -2.57 12.60 -28.83
CA LYS A 414 -1.48 12.28 -29.78
C LYS A 414 -1.91 12.39 -31.24
N LYS A 415 -3.13 11.93 -31.60
CA LYS A 415 -3.67 12.06 -32.95
C LYS A 415 -3.78 13.51 -33.43
N LYS A 416 -4.00 14.44 -32.53
CA LYS A 416 -3.96 15.88 -32.81
C LYS A 416 -2.56 16.47 -32.67
N LYS A 417 -1.50 15.64 -32.54
CA LYS A 417 -0.10 16.03 -32.37
C LYS A 417 0.11 17.00 -31.18
N ILE A 418 -0.68 16.80 -30.10
CA ILE A 418 -0.59 17.59 -28.87
C ILE A 418 0.38 16.91 -27.91
N ARG A 419 1.23 17.69 -27.25
CA ARG A 419 2.23 17.26 -26.27
C ARG A 419 2.00 17.97 -24.94
N ALA A 420 2.57 17.45 -23.85
CA ALA A 420 2.45 18.05 -22.52
C ALA A 420 2.93 19.52 -22.49
N VAL A 421 4.01 19.82 -23.18
CA VAL A 421 4.56 21.19 -23.28
C VAL A 421 3.58 22.19 -23.92
N ASP A 422 2.70 21.73 -24.82
CA ASP A 422 1.73 22.60 -25.48
C ASP A 422 0.64 23.06 -24.47
N PHE A 423 0.29 22.19 -23.50
CA PHE A 423 -0.58 22.54 -22.38
C PHE A 423 0.11 23.50 -21.41
N VAL A 424 1.34 23.19 -20.99
CA VAL A 424 2.11 24.04 -20.08
C VAL A 424 2.28 25.44 -20.68
N GLY A 425 2.72 25.52 -21.94
CA GLY A 425 2.95 26.79 -22.62
C GLY A 425 1.69 27.65 -22.83
N THR A 426 0.49 27.02 -22.87
CA THR A 426 -0.75 27.77 -23.01
C THR A 426 -1.35 28.14 -21.64
N ILE A 427 -1.36 27.21 -20.70
CA ILE A 427 -2.00 27.41 -19.39
C ILE A 427 -1.17 28.36 -18.51
N ALA A 428 0.16 28.25 -18.53
CA ALA A 428 1.04 29.14 -17.76
C ALA A 428 1.06 30.60 -18.25
N LYS A 429 0.48 30.89 -19.44
CA LYS A 429 0.27 32.24 -19.93
C LYS A 429 -1.05 32.89 -19.48
N LEU A 430 -1.85 32.15 -18.73
CA LEU A 430 -3.08 32.74 -18.17
C LEU A 430 -2.72 33.63 -16.97
N ASP A 431 -3.40 34.76 -16.86
CA ASP A 431 -3.18 35.68 -15.76
C ASP A 431 -3.33 34.99 -14.40
N GLY A 432 -2.34 35.17 -13.52
CA GLY A 432 -2.27 34.56 -12.18
C GLY A 432 -2.13 33.03 -12.16
N VAL A 433 -1.69 32.41 -13.26
CA VAL A 433 -1.39 30.97 -13.35
C VAL A 433 0.07 30.80 -13.77
N THR A 434 0.79 29.98 -13.04
CA THR A 434 2.19 29.65 -13.32
C THR A 434 2.37 28.21 -13.76
N ALA A 435 3.56 27.84 -14.19
CA ALA A 435 3.86 26.46 -14.52
C ALA A 435 3.73 25.54 -13.28
N ASP A 436 3.94 26.05 -12.06
CA ASP A 436 3.82 25.29 -10.82
C ASP A 436 2.36 25.01 -10.41
N ASP A 437 1.39 25.71 -11.01
CA ASP A 437 -0.04 25.42 -10.87
C ASP A 437 -0.51 24.25 -11.77
N ILE A 438 0.39 23.68 -12.60
CA ILE A 438 0.08 22.58 -13.50
C ILE A 438 0.69 21.31 -12.94
N GLY A 439 -0.13 20.32 -12.63
CA GLY A 439 0.27 19.01 -12.11
C GLY A 439 0.54 17.99 -13.23
N ILE A 440 0.14 16.74 -12.98
CA ILE A 440 0.35 15.62 -13.89
C ILE A 440 -0.46 15.81 -15.17
N ILE A 441 0.23 15.67 -16.32
CA ILE A 441 -0.38 15.72 -17.65
C ILE A 441 -0.34 14.32 -18.26
N THR A 442 -1.49 13.81 -18.66
CA THR A 442 -1.63 12.52 -19.33
C THR A 442 -2.16 12.74 -20.74
N ILE A 443 -1.36 12.36 -21.76
CA ILE A 443 -1.74 12.47 -23.17
C ILE A 443 -2.05 11.09 -23.72
N GLN A 444 -3.31 10.85 -24.07
CA GLN A 444 -3.77 9.63 -24.74
C GLN A 444 -3.91 9.86 -26.24
N GLU A 445 -4.35 8.87 -27.00
CA GLU A 445 -4.49 8.96 -28.46
C GLU A 445 -5.47 10.07 -28.88
N ASN A 446 -6.65 10.13 -28.26
CA ASN A 446 -7.72 11.05 -28.64
C ASN A 446 -7.97 12.16 -27.63
N VAL A 447 -7.54 11.97 -26.37
CA VAL A 447 -7.88 12.86 -25.25
C VAL A 447 -6.64 13.17 -24.41
N SER A 448 -6.72 14.22 -23.61
CA SER A 448 -5.70 14.57 -22.61
C SER A 448 -6.34 14.93 -21.29
N TYR A 449 -5.63 14.65 -20.22
CA TYR A 449 -5.99 15.04 -18.86
C TYR A 449 -4.87 15.91 -18.29
N VAL A 450 -5.26 17.01 -17.65
CA VAL A 450 -4.33 17.95 -17.03
C VAL A 450 -4.81 18.24 -15.61
N GLU A 451 -3.97 18.00 -14.63
CA GLU A 451 -4.23 18.41 -13.25
C GLU A 451 -3.85 19.89 -13.08
N ILE A 452 -4.75 20.64 -12.49
CA ILE A 452 -4.54 22.04 -12.10
C ILE A 452 -4.55 22.10 -10.58
N LEU A 453 -3.46 22.61 -10.03
CA LEU A 453 -3.15 22.66 -8.60
C LEU A 453 -3.58 24.00 -7.98
N ASN A 454 -3.38 24.13 -6.65
CA ASN A 454 -3.49 25.38 -5.90
C ASN A 454 -4.85 26.08 -6.05
N GLY A 455 -5.93 25.32 -6.22
CA GLY A 455 -7.29 25.88 -6.39
C GLY A 455 -7.54 26.65 -7.70
N LYS A 456 -6.54 26.66 -8.64
CA LYS A 456 -6.65 27.40 -9.91
C LYS A 456 -7.54 26.73 -10.96
N GLY A 457 -8.03 25.51 -10.68
CA GLY A 457 -8.86 24.71 -11.61
C GLY A 457 -10.02 25.43 -12.25
N PRO A 458 -10.92 26.09 -11.49
CA PRO A 458 -12.07 26.81 -12.04
C PRO A 458 -11.66 27.93 -13.00
N LYS A 459 -10.64 28.73 -12.63
CA LYS A 459 -10.11 29.82 -13.46
C LYS A 459 -9.56 29.28 -14.78
N VAL A 460 -8.74 28.22 -14.72
CA VAL A 460 -8.17 27.59 -15.93
C VAL A 460 -9.26 26.98 -16.79
N LEU A 461 -10.23 26.27 -16.20
CA LEU A 461 -11.36 25.68 -16.92
C LEU A 461 -12.12 26.74 -17.73
N GLN A 462 -12.43 27.88 -17.12
CA GLN A 462 -13.16 28.96 -17.78
C GLN A 462 -12.34 29.61 -18.91
N ALA A 463 -11.07 29.90 -18.65
CA ALA A 463 -10.18 30.49 -19.64
C ALA A 463 -9.94 29.58 -20.86
N MET A 464 -9.80 28.28 -20.63
CA MET A 464 -9.50 27.30 -21.68
C MET A 464 -10.69 26.99 -22.60
N LYS A 465 -11.93 27.37 -22.26
CA LYS A 465 -13.09 27.29 -23.18
C LYS A 465 -12.90 28.13 -24.43
N ASN A 466 -12.19 29.23 -24.32
CA ASN A 466 -11.97 30.21 -25.41
C ASN A 466 -10.54 30.24 -25.96
N LYS A 467 -9.62 29.44 -25.39
CA LYS A 467 -8.23 29.37 -25.82
C LYS A 467 -7.98 28.14 -26.71
N THR A 468 -6.94 28.22 -27.53
CA THR A 468 -6.50 27.11 -28.37
C THR A 468 -5.22 26.49 -27.79
N ILE A 469 -5.08 25.17 -27.93
CA ILE A 469 -3.82 24.45 -27.66
C ILE A 469 -3.17 24.15 -29.00
N LYS A 470 -1.96 24.70 -29.22
CA LYS A 470 -1.23 24.55 -30.51
C LYS A 470 -2.11 24.91 -31.72
N GLY A 471 -2.84 26.03 -31.61
CA GLY A 471 -3.76 26.51 -32.66
C GLY A 471 -5.06 25.71 -32.79
N LYS A 472 -5.32 24.69 -31.98
CA LYS A 472 -6.51 23.83 -32.04
C LYS A 472 -7.46 24.15 -30.91
N LYS A 473 -8.73 24.41 -31.23
CA LYS A 473 -9.78 24.58 -30.23
C LYS A 473 -10.17 23.20 -29.69
N LEU A 474 -10.04 22.99 -28.39
CA LEU A 474 -10.39 21.75 -27.69
C LEU A 474 -11.59 21.97 -26.79
N LYS A 475 -12.49 20.97 -26.74
CA LYS A 475 -13.51 20.96 -25.69
C LYS A 475 -12.83 20.62 -24.36
N VAL A 476 -13.14 21.41 -23.33
CA VAL A 476 -12.60 21.22 -21.97
C VAL A 476 -13.75 21.14 -20.97
N HIS A 477 -13.63 20.20 -20.03
CA HIS A 477 -14.51 20.09 -18.86
C HIS A 477 -13.77 19.46 -17.68
N LYS A 478 -14.37 19.54 -16.50
CA LYS A 478 -13.86 18.81 -15.32
C LYS A 478 -13.95 17.33 -15.61
N ALA A 479 -12.86 16.59 -15.44
CA ALA A 479 -12.87 15.15 -15.57
C ALA A 479 -13.72 14.54 -14.45
N ILE A 480 -14.61 13.62 -14.81
CA ILE A 480 -15.31 12.76 -13.85
C ILE A 480 -14.30 11.73 -13.37
N LYS A 481 -14.29 11.45 -12.08
CA LYS A 481 -13.38 10.47 -11.45
C LYS A 481 -13.57 9.09 -12.04
#